data_c318eeeabaa0f43d656ffc0d257f702c
#
_entry.id   c318eeeabaa0f43d656ffc0d257f702c
#
_cell.length_a   1.000
_cell.length_b   1.000
_cell.length_c   1.000
_cell.angle_alpha   90.00
_cell.angle_beta   90.00
_cell.angle_gamma   90.00
#
_symmetry.space_group_name_H-M   'P 1'
#
loop_
_entity.id
_entity.type
_entity.pdbx_description
1 polymer ?
#
loop_
_entity_poly.entity_id
_entity_poly.type
_entity_poly.pdbx_seq_one_letter_code
_entity_poly.pdbx_strand_id
1 'polypeptide(L)'
;MTIDVIVPVRGTVDAAAVRRCLASALAARQATPFEVIVVNDGTQEIDLLRWFGELAEQQRITLVYQPEGQDLADALNRSVALHRGFDRDVVILRSDTEVAGDWLDRLTAHARADGIGTVVPFASAGGVAGYPRSGTDNALPPGESVASLDQLICRANAGAAVDVPLSFGPCIYIRRACLNAVGAFNAGPGSTDAGVVEEFSLRASSAGFRHLLAADVYVWSQGDAEEAKRATARAQNALDREYPHYRAARGDLAHRDQARAYQRRVDLLRLAESPRQLLLFVAHAWGGGVRHHMNGLAALISERCDVLLLEPAVDDTVKLSWMRSGEAFAAYFSLPGEMSALVALLRQLGLARIHFHHIHGLPQTVLDLASAAAVPYDCTLHDYYPICPQYHLVTEDHGYCGEPDAAGCAQCISRRPSQWGLDIGAWRATFRALLRGANRVLAPSHDVAQRIARYFPEVDILVLPHAELHPAAPRVVRVVTLGRLSPEKGLRVVVSCAADAHARALPVAFRILGPTTEPVPQWPDAALSIHGQYADSDLPALIAAERPDVIWFPSQVPESYSYTLSAALDSGAAIVAAEIGALPERLAGHPRATLVPATATAAEWNAALLEAGRLVHAARVPSARIAVT
;
A
#
# COMPACT_ATOMS: atom_id res chain seq x y z
N MET A 1 -15.93 20.01 -29.10
CA MET A 1 -15.96 20.72 -27.81
C MET A 1 -14.60 20.58 -27.20
N THR A 2 -13.92 21.67 -26.85
CA THR A 2 -12.60 21.66 -26.21
C THR A 2 -12.77 21.70 -24.71
N ILE A 3 -11.93 21.02 -23.94
CA ILE A 3 -11.97 20.98 -22.47
C ILE A 3 -10.83 21.83 -21.90
N ASP A 4 -11.11 22.64 -20.90
CA ASP A 4 -10.11 23.41 -20.17
C ASP A 4 -9.64 22.59 -18.95
N VAL A 5 -8.40 22.11 -18.95
CA VAL A 5 -7.78 21.40 -17.82
C VAL A 5 -7.01 22.41 -16.98
N ILE A 6 -7.58 22.83 -15.87
CA ILE A 6 -7.04 23.86 -14.97
C ILE A 6 -6.18 23.17 -13.90
N VAL A 7 -4.92 23.56 -13.82
CA VAL A 7 -3.94 23.07 -12.83
C VAL A 7 -3.50 24.24 -11.94
N PRO A 8 -4.10 24.42 -10.75
CA PRO A 8 -3.68 25.46 -9.81
C PRO A 8 -2.39 25.04 -9.09
N VAL A 9 -1.36 25.88 -9.15
CA VAL A 9 -0.06 25.69 -8.48
C VAL A 9 0.10 26.79 -7.45
N ARG A 10 -0.03 26.46 -6.16
CA ARG A 10 -0.21 27.42 -5.07
C ARG A 10 0.90 27.35 -4.03
N GLY A 11 1.52 28.50 -3.73
CA GLY A 11 2.49 28.64 -2.66
C GLY A 11 3.69 27.70 -2.75
N THR A 12 4.06 27.08 -1.64
CA THR A 12 5.15 26.10 -1.58
C THR A 12 4.64 24.74 -2.06
N VAL A 13 5.17 24.24 -3.16
CA VAL A 13 4.78 22.97 -3.79
C VAL A 13 5.98 22.04 -3.92
N ASP A 14 5.72 20.74 -4.00
CA ASP A 14 6.70 19.77 -4.50
C ASP A 14 6.85 19.94 -6.02
N ALA A 15 7.93 20.59 -6.45
CA ALA A 15 8.21 20.84 -7.87
C ALA A 15 8.27 19.54 -8.70
N ALA A 16 8.73 18.44 -8.12
CA ALA A 16 8.76 17.15 -8.79
C ALA A 16 7.35 16.61 -9.01
N ALA A 17 6.44 16.74 -8.04
CA ALA A 17 5.05 16.34 -8.18
C ALA A 17 4.33 17.16 -9.27
N VAL A 18 4.52 18.49 -9.27
CA VAL A 18 3.96 19.37 -10.32
C VAL A 18 4.46 18.97 -11.72
N ARG A 19 5.75 18.66 -11.84
CA ARG A 19 6.31 18.19 -13.12
C ARG A 19 5.69 16.86 -13.56
N ARG A 20 5.50 15.91 -12.68
CA ARG A 20 4.83 14.64 -12.99
C ARG A 20 3.37 14.85 -13.41
N CYS A 21 2.64 15.67 -12.68
CA CYS A 21 1.26 16.04 -13.02
C CYS A 21 1.16 16.58 -14.46
N LEU A 22 1.86 17.65 -14.77
CA LEU A 22 1.80 18.27 -16.08
C LEU A 22 2.35 17.35 -17.18
N ALA A 23 3.44 16.63 -16.91
CA ALA A 23 3.98 15.68 -17.88
C ALA A 23 2.97 14.57 -18.20
N SER A 24 2.28 14.02 -17.21
CA SER A 24 1.25 12.99 -17.40
C SER A 24 0.05 13.51 -18.18
N ALA A 25 -0.45 14.71 -17.86
CA ALA A 25 -1.57 15.33 -18.55
C ALA A 25 -1.25 15.66 -20.03
N LEU A 26 -0.05 16.19 -20.28
CA LEU A 26 0.40 16.57 -21.62
C LEU A 26 0.82 15.37 -22.49
N ALA A 27 1.19 14.24 -21.88
CA ALA A 27 1.56 13.02 -22.60
C ALA A 27 0.35 12.11 -22.89
N ALA A 28 -0.73 12.24 -22.15
CA ALA A 28 -1.93 11.41 -22.29
C ALA A 28 -2.63 11.69 -23.64
N ARG A 29 -2.85 10.63 -24.41
CA ARG A 29 -3.51 10.75 -25.73
C ARG A 29 -5.01 10.77 -25.56
N GLN A 30 -5.64 11.87 -25.97
CA GLN A 30 -7.09 12.08 -25.92
C GLN A 30 -7.63 12.31 -27.33
N ALA A 31 -8.81 11.78 -27.62
CA ALA A 31 -9.57 12.14 -28.82
C ALA A 31 -10.27 13.50 -28.64
N THR A 32 -10.68 13.81 -27.41
CA THR A 32 -11.27 15.09 -27.03
C THR A 32 -10.19 16.18 -27.02
N PRO A 33 -10.35 17.28 -27.79
CA PRO A 33 -9.44 18.42 -27.74
C PRO A 33 -9.46 19.05 -26.33
N PHE A 34 -8.29 19.37 -25.82
CA PHE A 34 -8.16 20.02 -24.51
C PHE A 34 -7.02 21.03 -24.49
N GLU A 35 -7.08 21.93 -23.54
CA GLU A 35 -6.07 22.95 -23.26
C GLU A 35 -5.69 22.87 -21.78
N VAL A 36 -4.39 22.83 -21.47
CA VAL A 36 -3.90 22.83 -20.09
C VAL A 36 -3.64 24.27 -19.67
N ILE A 37 -4.35 24.72 -18.65
CA ILE A 37 -4.25 26.06 -18.07
C ILE A 37 -3.55 25.93 -16.70
N VAL A 38 -2.30 26.37 -16.64
CA VAL A 38 -1.56 26.41 -15.37
C VAL A 38 -1.79 27.76 -14.70
N VAL A 39 -2.31 27.73 -13.46
CA VAL A 39 -2.50 28.95 -12.67
C VAL A 39 -1.40 29.01 -11.63
N ASN A 40 -0.45 29.91 -11.83
CA ASN A 40 0.57 30.18 -10.82
C ASN A 40 0.02 31.15 -9.78
N ASP A 41 -0.25 30.65 -8.57
CA ASP A 41 -0.73 31.40 -7.41
C ASP A 41 0.37 31.42 -6.34
N GLY A 42 1.41 32.22 -6.61
CA GLY A 42 2.45 32.56 -5.62
C GLY A 42 3.57 31.54 -5.45
N THR A 43 3.77 30.55 -6.35
CA THR A 43 4.99 29.72 -6.25
C THR A 43 6.23 30.55 -6.59
N GLN A 44 7.28 30.41 -5.77
CA GLN A 44 8.57 31.09 -5.92
C GLN A 44 9.68 30.17 -6.46
N GLU A 45 9.35 28.93 -6.80
CA GLU A 45 10.29 27.93 -7.33
C GLU A 45 10.81 28.31 -8.71
N ILE A 46 11.99 28.95 -8.79
CA ILE A 46 12.56 29.56 -10.01
C ILE A 46 12.65 28.56 -11.17
N ASP A 47 13.08 27.32 -10.91
CA ASP A 47 13.20 26.30 -11.94
C ASP A 47 11.84 25.83 -12.47
N LEU A 48 10.82 25.85 -11.63
CA LEU A 48 9.45 25.54 -12.03
C LEU A 48 8.86 26.67 -12.88
N LEU A 49 9.07 27.93 -12.46
CA LEU A 49 8.63 29.12 -13.20
C LEU A 49 9.26 29.19 -14.60
N ARG A 50 10.56 28.92 -14.70
CA ARG A 50 11.27 28.85 -15.99
C ARG A 50 10.65 27.78 -16.87
N TRP A 51 10.43 26.60 -16.34
CA TRP A 51 9.85 25.49 -17.08
C TRP A 51 8.41 25.79 -17.55
N PHE A 52 7.59 26.46 -16.74
CA PHE A 52 6.26 26.94 -17.17
C PHE A 52 6.37 27.92 -18.33
N GLY A 53 7.33 28.85 -18.30
CA GLY A 53 7.61 29.76 -19.41
C GLY A 53 7.95 29.03 -20.69
N GLU A 54 8.84 28.04 -20.63
CA GLU A 54 9.22 27.20 -21.77
C GLU A 54 8.02 26.44 -22.37
N LEU A 55 7.17 25.86 -21.51
CA LEU A 55 5.95 25.17 -21.97
C LEU A 55 4.93 26.13 -22.60
N ALA A 56 4.81 27.36 -22.08
CA ALA A 56 3.92 28.37 -22.62
C ALA A 56 4.43 28.90 -23.97
N GLU A 57 5.73 29.14 -24.11
CA GLU A 57 6.36 29.51 -25.39
C GLU A 57 6.17 28.44 -26.47
N GLN A 58 6.21 27.16 -26.07
CA GLN A 58 5.91 26.02 -26.95
C GLN A 58 4.40 25.83 -27.21
N GLN A 59 3.55 26.68 -26.69
CA GLN A 59 2.08 26.60 -26.79
C GLN A 59 1.51 25.29 -26.27
N ARG A 60 2.20 24.66 -25.30
CA ARG A 60 1.76 23.41 -24.66
C ARG A 60 0.83 23.66 -23.49
N ILE A 61 0.93 24.85 -22.86
CA ILE A 61 0.07 25.29 -21.76
C ILE A 61 -0.31 26.76 -21.97
N THR A 62 -1.44 27.16 -21.37
CA THR A 62 -1.75 28.57 -21.10
C THR A 62 -1.34 28.87 -19.67
N LEU A 63 -0.46 29.86 -19.47
CA LEU A 63 0.03 30.24 -18.15
C LEU A 63 -0.70 31.50 -17.65
N VAL A 64 -1.32 31.38 -16.50
CA VAL A 64 -2.03 32.47 -15.81
C VAL A 64 -1.29 32.81 -14.53
N TYR A 65 -0.93 34.08 -14.36
CA TYR A 65 -0.34 34.57 -13.12
C TYR A 65 -1.41 35.18 -12.24
N GLN A 66 -1.36 34.86 -10.95
CA GLN A 66 -2.21 35.44 -9.92
C GLN A 66 -1.35 36.14 -8.86
N PRO A 67 -1.76 37.32 -8.38
CA PRO A 67 -1.08 37.96 -7.24
C PRO A 67 -1.09 37.04 -6.01
N GLU A 68 0.00 37.06 -5.24
CA GLU A 68 0.16 36.27 -4.02
C GLU A 68 -1.00 36.47 -3.02
N GLY A 69 -1.38 35.38 -2.34
CA GLY A 69 -2.31 35.40 -1.20
C GLY A 69 -3.79 35.39 -1.54
N GLN A 70 -4.15 35.09 -2.77
CA GLN A 70 -5.55 34.84 -3.13
C GLN A 70 -5.92 33.37 -2.88
N ASP A 71 -7.20 33.08 -2.73
CA ASP A 71 -7.65 31.71 -2.48
C ASP A 71 -7.84 30.90 -3.78
N LEU A 72 -8.08 29.60 -3.63
CA LEU A 72 -8.33 28.71 -4.77
C LEU A 72 -9.55 29.15 -5.59
N ALA A 73 -10.60 29.65 -4.95
CA ALA A 73 -11.82 30.07 -5.64
C ALA A 73 -11.52 31.21 -6.64
N ASP A 74 -10.70 32.17 -6.25
CA ASP A 74 -10.27 33.25 -7.13
C ASP A 74 -9.45 32.74 -8.30
N ALA A 75 -8.51 31.81 -8.05
CA ALA A 75 -7.70 31.17 -9.09
C ALA A 75 -8.58 30.44 -10.12
N LEU A 76 -9.52 29.65 -9.64
CA LEU A 76 -10.46 28.92 -10.49
C LEU A 76 -11.39 29.88 -11.27
N ASN A 77 -11.94 30.89 -10.61
CA ASN A 77 -12.84 31.86 -11.24
C ASN A 77 -12.17 32.63 -12.38
N ARG A 78 -10.92 33.04 -12.21
CA ARG A 78 -10.14 33.70 -13.28
C ARG A 78 -9.90 32.75 -14.45
N SER A 79 -9.53 31.51 -14.20
CA SER A 79 -9.27 30.53 -15.24
C SER A 79 -10.53 30.18 -16.02
N VAL A 80 -11.64 29.95 -15.34
CA VAL A 80 -12.95 29.70 -15.98
C VAL A 80 -13.43 30.90 -16.81
N ALA A 81 -13.07 32.12 -16.39
CA ALA A 81 -13.43 33.36 -17.10
C ALA A 81 -12.68 33.54 -18.44
N LEU A 82 -11.49 32.93 -18.63
CA LEU A 82 -10.72 33.02 -19.89
C LEU A 82 -11.56 32.61 -21.10
N HIS A 83 -12.36 31.57 -20.96
CA HIS A 83 -13.18 31.02 -22.04
C HIS A 83 -14.69 31.08 -21.71
N ARG A 84 -15.13 32.11 -20.96
CA ARG A 84 -16.53 32.26 -20.51
C ARG A 84 -17.53 32.32 -21.67
N GLY A 85 -17.12 32.84 -22.81
CA GLY A 85 -17.96 32.96 -24.02
C GLY A 85 -18.01 31.69 -24.88
N PHE A 86 -17.28 30.63 -24.49
CA PHE A 86 -17.19 29.38 -25.26
C PHE A 86 -17.88 28.25 -24.49
N ASP A 87 -18.44 27.30 -25.23
CA ASP A 87 -19.01 26.07 -24.67
C ASP A 87 -17.90 25.06 -24.40
N ARG A 88 -17.08 25.33 -23.36
CA ARG A 88 -15.97 24.50 -22.93
C ARG A 88 -16.23 23.99 -21.51
N ASP A 89 -16.27 22.69 -21.35
CA ASP A 89 -16.29 22.07 -20.01
C ASP A 89 -14.91 22.25 -19.36
N VAL A 90 -14.86 22.08 -18.04
CA VAL A 90 -13.67 22.34 -17.23
C VAL A 90 -13.30 21.10 -16.45
N VAL A 91 -12.00 20.81 -16.35
CA VAL A 91 -11.45 19.87 -15.39
C VAL A 91 -10.56 20.64 -14.42
N ILE A 92 -10.80 20.49 -13.12
CA ILE A 92 -9.87 20.93 -12.09
C ILE A 92 -8.99 19.74 -11.76
N LEU A 93 -7.68 19.89 -11.97
CA LEU A 93 -6.68 18.85 -11.69
C LEU A 93 -5.68 19.39 -10.67
N ARG A 94 -5.62 18.79 -9.49
CA ARG A 94 -4.68 19.18 -8.44
C ARG A 94 -3.24 18.96 -8.92
N SER A 95 -2.34 19.89 -8.60
CA SER A 95 -0.99 19.97 -9.17
C SER A 95 -0.05 18.81 -8.80
N ASP A 96 -0.44 17.92 -7.90
CA ASP A 96 0.27 16.70 -7.53
C ASP A 96 -0.36 15.42 -8.13
N THR A 97 -1.32 15.57 -9.05
CA THR A 97 -2.13 14.46 -9.59
C THR A 97 -1.56 13.95 -10.90
N GLU A 98 -1.31 12.66 -10.97
CA GLU A 98 -0.90 11.97 -12.20
C GLU A 98 -2.10 11.27 -12.83
N VAL A 99 -2.23 11.40 -14.16
CA VAL A 99 -3.31 10.82 -14.97
C VAL A 99 -2.72 9.87 -16.02
N ALA A 100 -3.53 8.95 -16.54
CA ALA A 100 -3.07 7.99 -17.53
C ALA A 100 -4.15 7.63 -18.56
N GLY A 101 -3.71 7.04 -19.67
CA GLY A 101 -4.62 6.55 -20.72
C GLY A 101 -5.48 7.64 -21.33
N ASP A 102 -6.68 7.28 -21.67
CA ASP A 102 -7.73 8.14 -22.24
C ASP A 102 -8.67 8.70 -21.15
N TRP A 103 -8.10 9.03 -20.00
CA TRP A 103 -8.82 9.46 -18.80
C TRP A 103 -9.84 10.57 -19.05
N LEU A 104 -9.48 11.58 -19.85
CA LEU A 104 -10.34 12.73 -20.15
C LEU A 104 -11.51 12.35 -21.07
N ASP A 105 -11.25 11.50 -22.06
CA ASP A 105 -12.29 10.98 -22.97
C ASP A 105 -13.34 10.20 -22.19
N ARG A 106 -12.92 9.36 -21.22
CA ARG A 106 -13.82 8.59 -20.35
C ARG A 106 -14.64 9.48 -19.42
N LEU A 107 -14.01 10.47 -18.75
CA LEU A 107 -14.73 11.46 -17.95
C LEU A 107 -15.76 12.24 -18.80
N THR A 108 -15.34 12.67 -20.00
CA THR A 108 -16.22 13.38 -20.95
C THR A 108 -17.41 12.52 -21.36
N ALA A 109 -17.19 11.22 -21.60
CA ALA A 109 -18.27 10.29 -21.96
C ALA A 109 -19.33 10.19 -20.88
N HIS A 110 -18.92 10.07 -19.61
CA HIS A 110 -19.84 10.04 -18.47
C HIS A 110 -20.57 11.37 -18.27
N ALA A 111 -19.90 12.49 -18.54
CA ALA A 111 -20.48 13.83 -18.39
C ALA A 111 -21.58 14.14 -19.43
N ARG A 112 -21.70 13.39 -20.51
CA ARG A 112 -22.70 13.63 -21.58
C ARG A 112 -24.13 13.28 -21.19
N ALA A 113 -24.33 12.48 -20.12
CA ALA A 113 -25.67 12.12 -19.67
C ALA A 113 -26.42 13.36 -19.15
N ASP A 114 -27.74 13.36 -19.33
CA ASP A 114 -28.58 14.48 -18.94
C ASP A 114 -28.56 14.72 -17.44
N GLY A 115 -28.56 15.99 -17.05
CA GLY A 115 -28.58 16.43 -15.67
C GLY A 115 -27.26 16.24 -14.90
N ILE A 116 -26.19 15.74 -15.56
CA ILE A 116 -24.88 15.62 -14.90
C ILE A 116 -24.22 17.00 -14.83
N GLY A 117 -23.80 17.38 -13.63
CA GLY A 117 -23.02 18.59 -13.38
C GLY A 117 -21.53 18.34 -13.26
N THR A 118 -21.15 17.27 -12.55
CA THR A 118 -19.75 16.94 -12.31
C THR A 118 -19.47 15.44 -12.41
N VAL A 119 -18.22 15.09 -12.71
CA VAL A 119 -17.73 13.70 -12.72
C VAL A 119 -16.37 13.66 -12.02
N VAL A 120 -16.19 12.71 -11.09
CA VAL A 120 -14.95 12.46 -10.36
C VAL A 120 -14.45 11.03 -10.64
N PRO A 121 -13.13 10.79 -10.76
CA PRO A 121 -12.58 9.45 -10.92
C PRO A 121 -12.32 8.75 -9.57
N PHE A 122 -11.95 7.47 -9.60
CA PHE A 122 -11.21 6.85 -8.50
C PHE A 122 -9.86 7.53 -8.30
N ALA A 123 -9.40 7.59 -7.05
CA ALA A 123 -8.14 8.23 -6.70
C ALA A 123 -7.34 7.42 -5.66
N SER A 124 -6.03 7.65 -5.59
CA SER A 124 -5.18 7.10 -4.51
C SER A 124 -5.44 7.76 -3.17
N ALA A 125 -5.71 9.06 -3.15
CA ALA A 125 -5.80 9.85 -1.93
C ALA A 125 -7.24 10.16 -1.54
N GLY A 126 -7.54 9.90 -0.28
CA GLY A 126 -8.70 10.33 0.49
C GLY A 126 -10.09 10.02 -0.08
N GLY A 127 -11.09 10.12 0.76
CA GLY A 127 -12.48 10.03 0.36
C GLY A 127 -12.99 8.63 -0.01
N VAL A 128 -14.27 8.56 -0.34
CA VAL A 128 -14.98 7.30 -0.62
C VAL A 128 -14.52 6.66 -1.93
N ALA A 129 -14.07 7.46 -2.89
CA ALA A 129 -13.49 6.96 -4.14
C ALA A 129 -12.01 6.54 -4.03
N GLY A 130 -11.47 6.41 -2.82
CA GLY A 130 -10.11 5.91 -2.60
C GLY A 130 -9.97 4.46 -3.04
N TYR A 131 -8.91 4.11 -3.80
CA TYR A 131 -8.59 2.73 -4.16
C TYR A 131 -7.13 2.42 -3.82
N PRO A 132 -6.82 1.24 -3.25
CA PRO A 132 -7.73 0.11 -2.94
C PRO A 132 -8.61 0.29 -1.69
N ARG A 133 -8.33 1.25 -0.82
CA ARG A 133 -9.11 1.49 0.42
C ARG A 133 -9.79 2.85 0.39
N SER A 134 -11.09 2.84 0.67
CA SER A 134 -11.84 4.07 0.88
C SER A 134 -11.40 4.80 2.15
N GLY A 135 -11.43 6.12 2.14
CA GLY A 135 -11.20 6.98 3.31
C GLY A 135 -9.75 7.10 3.80
N THR A 136 -8.79 6.58 3.04
CA THR A 136 -7.36 6.64 3.38
C THR A 136 -6.53 7.06 2.17
N ASP A 137 -5.31 7.55 2.44
CA ASP A 137 -4.32 7.69 1.39
C ASP A 137 -3.72 6.32 1.08
N ASN A 138 -3.65 5.98 -0.19
CA ASN A 138 -3.20 4.69 -0.67
C ASN A 138 -1.90 4.84 -1.47
N ALA A 139 -0.90 4.06 -1.14
CA ALA A 139 0.20 3.83 -2.06
C ALA A 139 -0.28 3.02 -3.28
N LEU A 140 0.43 3.12 -4.39
CA LEU A 140 0.19 2.21 -5.52
C LEU A 140 0.39 0.77 -5.05
N PRO A 141 -0.49 -0.16 -5.46
CA PRO A 141 -0.29 -1.57 -5.17
C PRO A 141 1.08 -2.05 -5.69
N PRO A 142 1.77 -2.96 -4.98
CA PRO A 142 3.07 -3.43 -5.40
C PRO A 142 3.07 -4.00 -6.82
N GLY A 143 3.97 -3.50 -7.65
CA GLY A 143 4.10 -3.89 -9.07
C GLY A 143 3.23 -3.09 -10.03
N GLU A 144 2.36 -2.19 -9.53
CA GLU A 144 1.53 -1.34 -10.38
C GLU A 144 2.16 0.05 -10.57
N SER A 145 1.93 0.60 -11.75
CA SER A 145 2.10 2.02 -12.08
C SER A 145 0.73 2.69 -12.16
N VAL A 146 0.70 4.02 -12.24
CA VAL A 146 -0.56 4.75 -12.48
C VAL A 146 -1.23 4.27 -13.76
N ALA A 147 -0.45 4.07 -14.82
CA ALA A 147 -0.97 3.64 -16.12
C ALA A 147 -1.50 2.21 -16.10
N SER A 148 -0.80 1.25 -15.47
CA SER A 148 -1.27 -0.14 -15.39
C SER A 148 -2.51 -0.26 -14.53
N LEU A 149 -2.57 0.47 -13.41
CA LEU A 149 -3.74 0.45 -12.54
C LEU A 149 -4.95 1.12 -13.18
N ASP A 150 -4.77 2.26 -13.87
CA ASP A 150 -5.85 2.89 -14.63
C ASP A 150 -6.40 1.97 -15.72
N GLN A 151 -5.51 1.31 -16.48
CA GLN A 151 -5.92 0.35 -17.50
C GLN A 151 -6.71 -0.83 -16.90
N LEU A 152 -6.30 -1.32 -15.76
CA LEU A 152 -6.97 -2.41 -15.06
C LEU A 152 -8.35 -2.00 -14.56
N ILE A 153 -8.45 -0.80 -13.97
CA ILE A 153 -9.71 -0.21 -13.50
C ILE A 153 -10.66 0.03 -14.68
N CYS A 154 -10.15 0.54 -15.80
CA CYS A 154 -10.90 0.70 -17.04
C CYS A 154 -11.48 -0.64 -17.52
N ARG A 155 -10.67 -1.71 -17.57
CA ARG A 155 -11.14 -3.03 -18.00
C ARG A 155 -12.18 -3.65 -17.04
N ALA A 156 -11.97 -3.48 -15.75
CA ALA A 156 -12.87 -4.03 -14.72
C ALA A 156 -14.25 -3.36 -14.73
N ASN A 157 -14.30 -2.07 -15.09
CA ASN A 157 -15.49 -1.24 -14.93
C ASN A 157 -15.86 -0.45 -16.20
N ALA A 158 -15.48 -0.91 -17.39
CA ALA A 158 -15.66 -0.19 -18.65
C ALA A 158 -17.05 0.45 -18.80
N GLY A 159 -17.09 1.76 -18.97
CA GLY A 159 -18.31 2.55 -19.13
C GLY A 159 -19.18 2.65 -17.88
N ALA A 160 -18.70 2.21 -16.73
CA ALA A 160 -19.46 2.25 -15.49
C ALA A 160 -19.27 3.56 -14.74
N ALA A 161 -20.37 4.11 -14.25
CA ALA A 161 -20.39 5.23 -13.32
C ALA A 161 -21.50 5.05 -12.28
N VAL A 162 -21.38 5.74 -11.16
CA VAL A 162 -22.38 5.70 -10.09
C VAL A 162 -22.65 7.09 -9.55
N ASP A 163 -23.92 7.36 -9.21
CA ASP A 163 -24.31 8.61 -8.60
C ASP A 163 -23.66 8.75 -7.21
N VAL A 164 -23.09 9.93 -6.96
CA VAL A 164 -22.55 10.31 -5.67
C VAL A 164 -23.20 11.62 -5.21
N PRO A 165 -23.41 11.82 -3.90
CA PRO A 165 -24.11 13.00 -3.42
C PRO A 165 -23.28 14.29 -3.51
N LEU A 166 -21.95 14.18 -3.62
CA LEU A 166 -21.00 15.29 -3.65
C LEU A 166 -19.84 14.98 -4.57
N SER A 167 -19.20 16.01 -5.11
CA SER A 167 -17.92 15.93 -5.79
C SER A 167 -16.76 16.07 -4.81
N PHE A 168 -15.72 15.31 -5.01
CA PHE A 168 -14.54 15.28 -4.14
C PHE A 168 -13.32 14.77 -4.90
N GLY A 169 -12.15 14.84 -4.27
CA GLY A 169 -10.91 14.27 -4.79
C GLY A 169 -10.05 15.25 -5.59
N PRO A 170 -8.94 14.75 -6.13
CA PRO A 170 -7.91 15.58 -6.75
C PRO A 170 -8.18 15.91 -8.22
N CYS A 171 -9.21 15.33 -8.84
CA CYS A 171 -9.59 15.55 -10.24
C CYS A 171 -11.12 15.63 -10.35
N ILE A 172 -11.63 16.73 -10.92
CA ILE A 172 -13.06 16.96 -11.03
C ILE A 172 -13.38 17.55 -12.40
N TYR A 173 -14.19 16.85 -13.15
CA TYR A 173 -14.78 17.34 -14.39
C TYR A 173 -16.07 18.09 -14.09
N ILE A 174 -16.27 19.27 -14.65
CA ILE A 174 -17.42 20.14 -14.45
C ILE A 174 -17.97 20.57 -15.81
N ARG A 175 -19.25 20.34 -16.05
CA ARG A 175 -19.90 20.80 -17.26
C ARG A 175 -20.07 22.31 -17.29
N ARG A 176 -19.84 22.91 -18.44
CA ARG A 176 -20.06 24.37 -18.65
C ARG A 176 -21.49 24.78 -18.29
N ALA A 177 -22.48 23.96 -18.63
CA ALA A 177 -23.87 24.21 -18.26
C ALA A 177 -24.06 24.30 -16.73
N CYS A 178 -23.38 23.45 -15.96
CA CYS A 178 -23.39 23.50 -14.50
C CYS A 178 -22.71 24.78 -13.99
N LEU A 179 -21.51 25.12 -14.50
CA LEU A 179 -20.81 26.35 -14.14
C LEU A 179 -21.67 27.61 -14.43
N ASN A 180 -22.35 27.63 -15.57
CA ASN A 180 -23.19 28.77 -15.94
C ASN A 180 -24.44 28.90 -15.04
N ALA A 181 -25.00 27.78 -14.59
CA ALA A 181 -26.19 27.77 -13.73
C ALA A 181 -25.84 28.06 -12.26
N VAL A 182 -24.72 27.53 -11.77
CA VAL A 182 -24.31 27.63 -10.35
C VAL A 182 -23.53 28.92 -10.08
N GLY A 183 -22.80 29.42 -11.08
CA GLY A 183 -21.97 30.61 -10.98
C GLY A 183 -20.56 30.36 -10.46
N ALA A 184 -19.94 31.39 -9.90
CA ALA A 184 -18.55 31.39 -9.45
C ALA A 184 -18.30 30.40 -8.30
N PHE A 185 -17.06 29.95 -8.17
CA PHE A 185 -16.59 29.28 -6.95
C PHE A 185 -16.54 30.27 -5.81
N ASN A 186 -16.96 29.86 -4.63
CA ASN A 186 -16.95 30.68 -3.44
C ASN A 186 -15.78 30.28 -2.52
N ALA A 187 -15.10 31.29 -2.02
CA ALA A 187 -14.20 31.12 -0.89
C ALA A 187 -15.04 30.93 0.37
N GLY A 188 -15.35 29.69 0.71
CA GLY A 188 -16.04 29.38 1.96
C GLY A 188 -15.20 29.67 3.20
N PRO A 189 -15.82 29.75 4.40
CA PRO A 189 -15.10 29.95 5.64
C PRO A 189 -14.10 28.80 5.88
N GLY A 190 -12.81 29.13 5.90
CA GLY A 190 -11.71 28.17 6.04
C GLY A 190 -11.31 27.49 4.72
N SER A 191 -11.32 28.22 3.62
CA SER A 191 -11.14 27.77 2.25
C SER A 191 -9.93 26.82 2.07
N THR A 192 -10.22 25.54 2.04
CA THR A 192 -9.33 24.50 1.54
C THR A 192 -9.76 24.11 0.13
N ASP A 193 -8.85 23.53 -0.63
CA ASP A 193 -9.15 23.08 -1.99
C ASP A 193 -10.37 22.14 -2.02
N ALA A 194 -10.44 21.22 -1.05
CA ALA A 194 -11.59 20.33 -0.88
C ALA A 194 -12.88 21.10 -0.54
N GLY A 195 -12.82 22.08 0.35
CA GLY A 195 -13.99 22.86 0.77
C GLY A 195 -14.62 23.68 -0.35
N VAL A 196 -13.80 24.28 -1.23
CA VAL A 196 -14.27 25.05 -2.40
C VAL A 196 -15.06 24.16 -3.36
N VAL A 197 -14.58 22.95 -3.61
CA VAL A 197 -15.21 22.01 -4.54
C VAL A 197 -16.46 21.38 -3.93
N GLU A 198 -16.41 20.98 -2.67
CA GLU A 198 -17.58 20.44 -1.96
C GLU A 198 -18.71 21.48 -1.88
N GLU A 199 -18.38 22.75 -1.61
CA GLU A 199 -19.34 23.86 -1.60
C GLU A 199 -20.00 24.06 -2.98
N PHE A 200 -19.19 24.09 -4.04
CA PHE A 200 -19.69 24.18 -5.39
C PHE A 200 -20.66 23.04 -5.71
N SER A 201 -20.31 21.81 -5.32
CA SER A 201 -21.16 20.64 -5.58
C SER A 201 -22.50 20.72 -4.85
N LEU A 202 -22.53 21.27 -3.63
CA LEU A 202 -23.79 21.50 -2.88
C LEU A 202 -24.72 22.48 -3.60
N ARG A 203 -24.17 23.57 -4.14
CA ARG A 203 -24.96 24.52 -4.95
C ARG A 203 -25.41 23.88 -6.25
N ALA A 204 -24.57 23.06 -6.88
CA ALA A 204 -24.93 22.34 -8.10
C ALA A 204 -26.06 21.33 -7.85
N SER A 205 -26.02 20.59 -6.73
CA SER A 205 -27.13 19.72 -6.30
C SER A 205 -28.42 20.51 -6.10
N SER A 206 -28.31 21.68 -5.44
CA SER A 206 -29.47 22.56 -5.21
C SER A 206 -30.04 23.12 -6.52
N ALA A 207 -29.23 23.27 -7.56
CA ALA A 207 -29.63 23.65 -8.91
C ALA A 207 -30.16 22.47 -9.75
N GLY A 208 -30.25 21.26 -9.18
CA GLY A 208 -30.81 20.08 -9.84
C GLY A 208 -29.78 19.25 -10.62
N PHE A 209 -28.47 19.52 -10.49
CA PHE A 209 -27.42 18.71 -11.11
C PHE A 209 -27.07 17.48 -10.27
N ARG A 210 -26.71 16.42 -10.97
CA ARG A 210 -26.20 15.18 -10.40
C ARG A 210 -24.67 15.12 -10.49
N HIS A 211 -24.07 14.34 -9.60
CA HIS A 211 -22.64 14.09 -9.56
C HIS A 211 -22.38 12.61 -9.79
N LEU A 212 -21.36 12.26 -10.57
CA LEU A 212 -20.98 10.89 -10.86
C LEU A 212 -19.56 10.58 -10.37
N LEU A 213 -19.38 9.36 -9.89
CA LEU A 213 -18.07 8.71 -9.83
C LEU A 213 -17.91 7.86 -11.10
N ALA A 214 -16.95 8.23 -11.95
CA ALA A 214 -16.52 7.41 -13.09
C ALA A 214 -15.72 6.23 -12.57
N ALA A 215 -16.34 5.07 -12.53
CA ALA A 215 -15.73 3.88 -11.93
C ALA A 215 -14.65 3.23 -12.82
N ASP A 216 -14.50 3.69 -14.04
CA ASP A 216 -13.54 3.22 -15.05
C ASP A 216 -12.34 4.16 -15.25
N VAL A 217 -12.19 5.19 -14.43
CA VAL A 217 -11.07 6.15 -14.47
C VAL A 217 -10.34 6.16 -13.14
N TYR A 218 -9.00 6.17 -13.18
CA TYR A 218 -8.16 6.28 -12.00
C TYR A 218 -7.14 7.40 -12.13
N VAL A 219 -6.93 8.14 -11.05
CA VAL A 219 -5.85 9.13 -10.93
C VAL A 219 -5.06 8.87 -9.65
N TRP A 220 -3.77 9.19 -9.68
CA TRP A 220 -2.92 9.09 -8.51
C TRP A 220 -2.55 10.47 -8.01
N SER A 221 -2.55 10.69 -6.69
CA SER A 221 -2.04 11.90 -6.06
C SER A 221 -1.27 11.54 -4.79
N GLN A 222 -0.35 12.40 -4.40
CA GLN A 222 0.56 12.16 -3.27
C GLN A 222 -0.16 12.07 -1.93
N GLY A 223 -1.39 12.59 -1.84
CA GLY A 223 -2.12 12.71 -0.59
C GLY A 223 -1.81 14.01 0.15
N ASP A 224 -2.58 14.27 1.20
CA ASP A 224 -2.47 15.51 1.95
C ASP A 224 -1.59 15.34 3.19
N ALA A 225 -0.78 16.37 3.48
CA ALA A 225 -0.09 16.46 4.76
C ALA A 225 -1.10 16.55 5.92
N GLU A 226 -0.72 16.15 7.12
CA GLU A 226 -1.60 16.14 8.30
C GLU A 226 -2.19 17.52 8.62
N GLU A 227 -1.47 18.60 8.32
CA GLU A 227 -1.97 19.97 8.49
C GLU A 227 -3.08 20.29 7.49
N ALA A 228 -2.94 19.88 6.22
CA ALA A 228 -3.96 20.03 5.19
C ALA A 228 -5.20 19.20 5.52
N LYS A 229 -5.05 17.97 6.03
CA LYS A 229 -6.18 17.14 6.51
C LYS A 229 -6.94 17.82 7.64
N ARG A 230 -6.24 18.44 8.60
CA ARG A 230 -6.87 19.22 9.69
C ARG A 230 -7.58 20.46 9.16
N ALA A 231 -7.02 21.14 8.17
CA ALA A 231 -7.66 22.28 7.53
C ALA A 231 -8.94 21.86 6.78
N THR A 232 -8.88 20.76 6.04
CA THR A 232 -10.04 20.17 5.37
C THR A 232 -11.15 19.81 6.37
N ALA A 233 -10.82 19.19 7.51
CA ALA A 233 -11.79 18.88 8.56
C ALA A 233 -12.44 20.14 9.14
N ARG A 234 -11.68 21.25 9.30
CA ARG A 234 -12.25 22.53 9.74
C ARG A 234 -13.21 23.14 8.70
N ALA A 235 -12.83 23.09 7.41
CA ALA A 235 -13.70 23.55 6.32
C ALA A 235 -14.99 22.74 6.25
N GLN A 236 -14.93 21.43 6.40
CA GLN A 236 -16.08 20.54 6.44
C GLN A 236 -17.02 20.84 7.62
N ASN A 237 -16.46 21.14 8.80
CA ASN A 237 -17.26 21.58 9.96
C ASN A 237 -17.94 22.95 9.72
N ALA A 238 -17.35 23.82 8.91
CA ALA A 238 -17.96 25.10 8.51
C ALA A 238 -19.10 24.86 7.52
N LEU A 239 -18.91 24.00 6.52
CA LEU A 239 -19.97 23.60 5.58
C LEU A 239 -21.15 22.91 6.28
N ASP A 240 -20.92 22.10 7.32
CA ASP A 240 -21.96 21.48 8.14
C ASP A 240 -22.90 22.52 8.81
N ARG A 241 -22.36 23.70 9.10
CA ARG A 241 -23.18 24.80 9.71
C ARG A 241 -23.94 25.61 8.67
N GLU A 242 -23.38 25.79 7.50
CA GLU A 242 -23.95 26.60 6.43
C GLU A 242 -24.94 25.81 5.59
N TYR A 243 -24.70 24.51 5.37
CA TYR A 243 -25.53 23.63 4.55
C TYR A 243 -26.12 22.49 5.40
N PRO A 244 -27.39 22.58 5.84
CA PRO A 244 -27.98 21.58 6.76
C PRO A 244 -27.97 20.14 6.25
N HIS A 245 -27.95 19.94 4.92
CA HIS A 245 -27.96 18.62 4.30
C HIS A 245 -26.55 18.05 4.05
N TYR A 246 -25.48 18.81 4.28
CA TYR A 246 -24.12 18.40 3.98
C TYR A 246 -23.68 17.18 4.78
N ARG A 247 -23.96 17.17 6.10
CA ARG A 247 -23.65 16.02 6.96
C ARG A 247 -24.37 14.76 6.52
N ALA A 248 -25.64 14.86 6.11
CA ALA A 248 -26.41 13.74 5.59
C ALA A 248 -25.82 13.23 4.28
N ALA A 249 -25.45 14.11 3.35
CA ALA A 249 -24.81 13.75 2.08
C ALA A 249 -23.46 13.04 2.30
N ARG A 250 -22.62 13.51 3.22
CA ARG A 250 -21.37 12.84 3.61
C ARG A 250 -21.63 11.49 4.29
N GLY A 251 -22.63 11.44 5.17
CA GLY A 251 -23.04 10.20 5.81
C GLY A 251 -23.52 9.17 4.81
N ASP A 252 -24.35 9.54 3.87
CA ASP A 252 -24.82 8.68 2.76
C ASP A 252 -23.64 8.15 1.93
N LEU A 253 -22.68 9.02 1.60
CA LEU A 253 -21.49 8.65 0.85
C LEU A 253 -20.67 7.58 1.59
N ALA A 254 -20.51 7.72 2.91
CA ALA A 254 -19.76 6.79 3.75
C ALA A 254 -20.50 5.46 4.02
N HIS A 255 -21.85 5.52 4.21
CA HIS A 255 -22.63 4.33 4.59
C HIS A 255 -23.05 3.48 3.40
N ARG A 256 -23.42 4.09 2.28
CA ARG A 256 -23.88 3.33 1.10
C ARG A 256 -22.73 2.71 0.33
N ASP A 257 -21.49 3.18 0.54
CA ASP A 257 -20.26 2.72 -0.12
C ASP A 257 -20.50 2.32 -1.60
N GLN A 258 -21.08 3.26 -2.35
CA GLN A 258 -21.51 3.03 -3.74
C GLN A 258 -20.34 2.64 -4.66
N ALA A 259 -19.12 3.03 -4.28
CA ALA A 259 -17.88 2.69 -4.97
C ALA A 259 -17.47 1.22 -4.76
N ARG A 260 -17.89 0.59 -3.66
CA ARG A 260 -17.42 -0.71 -3.20
C ARG A 260 -17.59 -1.84 -4.22
N ALA A 261 -18.72 -1.86 -4.91
CA ALA A 261 -18.98 -2.90 -5.92
C ALA A 261 -17.96 -2.82 -7.07
N TYR A 262 -17.56 -1.62 -7.46
CA TYR A 262 -16.60 -1.38 -8.53
C TYR A 262 -15.16 -1.62 -8.07
N GLN A 263 -14.80 -1.21 -6.86
CA GLN A 263 -13.50 -1.56 -6.25
C GLN A 263 -13.34 -3.08 -6.19
N ARG A 264 -14.38 -3.80 -5.75
CA ARG A 264 -14.36 -5.27 -5.70
C ARG A 264 -14.15 -5.91 -7.07
N ARG A 265 -14.71 -5.37 -8.16
CA ARG A 265 -14.45 -5.87 -9.52
C ARG A 265 -12.98 -5.75 -9.89
N VAL A 266 -12.36 -4.63 -9.53
CA VAL A 266 -10.92 -4.41 -9.74
C VAL A 266 -10.09 -5.41 -8.95
N ASP A 267 -10.41 -5.62 -7.66
CA ASP A 267 -9.71 -6.58 -6.80
C ASP A 267 -9.81 -8.01 -7.35
N LEU A 268 -10.99 -8.41 -7.81
CA LEU A 268 -11.21 -9.72 -8.42
C LEU A 268 -10.43 -9.90 -9.72
N LEU A 269 -10.36 -8.86 -10.55
CA LEU A 269 -9.57 -8.90 -11.79
C LEU A 269 -8.07 -8.97 -11.47
N ARG A 270 -7.58 -8.21 -10.47
CA ARG A 270 -6.20 -8.29 -10.00
C ARG A 270 -5.83 -9.67 -9.47
N LEU A 271 -6.72 -10.29 -8.72
CA LEU A 271 -6.53 -11.67 -8.24
C LEU A 271 -6.52 -12.68 -9.40
N ALA A 272 -7.46 -12.56 -10.34
CA ALA A 272 -7.57 -13.48 -11.48
C ALA A 272 -6.38 -13.37 -12.46
N GLU A 273 -5.80 -12.20 -12.61
CA GLU A 273 -4.64 -11.95 -13.49
C GLU A 273 -3.29 -12.06 -12.76
N SER A 274 -3.31 -12.33 -11.46
CA SER A 274 -2.06 -12.51 -10.71
C SER A 274 -1.27 -13.72 -11.25
N PRO A 275 0.05 -13.57 -11.49
CA PRO A 275 0.89 -14.71 -11.87
C PRO A 275 1.17 -15.64 -10.69
N ARG A 276 0.70 -15.33 -9.48
CA ARG A 276 0.91 -16.10 -8.25
C ARG A 276 -0.15 -17.16 -8.07
N GLN A 277 0.22 -18.25 -7.41
CA GLN A 277 -0.76 -19.26 -7.02
C GLN A 277 -1.71 -18.70 -5.96
N LEU A 278 -3.01 -18.94 -6.11
CA LEU A 278 -4.02 -18.54 -5.15
C LEU A 278 -4.21 -19.63 -4.09
N LEU A 279 -4.02 -19.29 -2.83
CA LEU A 279 -4.26 -20.14 -1.67
C LEU A 279 -5.43 -19.59 -0.84
N LEU A 280 -6.17 -20.48 -0.21
CA LEU A 280 -7.21 -20.13 0.76
C LEU A 280 -6.79 -20.60 2.17
N PHE A 281 -6.61 -19.68 3.10
CA PHE A 281 -6.50 -19.99 4.52
C PHE A 281 -7.91 -19.99 5.13
N VAL A 282 -8.19 -20.98 5.98
CA VAL A 282 -9.45 -21.10 6.71
C VAL A 282 -9.17 -21.05 8.20
N ALA A 283 -9.71 -20.06 8.89
CA ALA A 283 -9.42 -19.85 10.31
C ALA A 283 -10.58 -19.20 11.08
N HIS A 284 -10.51 -19.25 12.41
CA HIS A 284 -11.37 -18.44 13.28
C HIS A 284 -11.07 -16.95 13.21
N ALA A 285 -12.01 -16.10 13.61
CA ALA A 285 -11.85 -14.63 13.59
C ALA A 285 -11.08 -14.08 14.82
N TRP A 286 -10.68 -14.93 15.76
CA TRP A 286 -9.92 -14.50 16.93
C TRP A 286 -8.49 -14.10 16.53
N GLY A 287 -7.88 -13.21 17.28
CA GLY A 287 -6.47 -12.88 17.14
C GLY A 287 -5.54 -14.01 17.62
N GLY A 288 -4.47 -13.65 18.30
CA GLY A 288 -3.56 -14.57 18.96
C GLY A 288 -2.61 -15.33 18.03
N GLY A 289 -2.12 -16.48 18.51
CA GLY A 289 -1.05 -17.26 17.85
C GLY A 289 -1.40 -17.73 16.46
N VAL A 290 -2.64 -18.17 16.20
CA VAL A 290 -3.09 -18.62 14.88
C VAL A 290 -2.99 -17.48 13.86
N ARG A 291 -3.50 -16.30 14.21
CA ARG A 291 -3.45 -15.11 13.33
C ARG A 291 -2.01 -14.66 13.09
N HIS A 292 -1.18 -14.67 14.12
CA HIS A 292 0.24 -14.34 14.01
C HIS A 292 0.96 -15.30 13.05
N HIS A 293 0.76 -16.60 13.20
CA HIS A 293 1.34 -17.60 12.31
C HIS A 293 0.86 -17.43 10.86
N MET A 294 -0.45 -17.25 10.63
CA MET A 294 -1.00 -17.05 9.29
C MET A 294 -0.45 -15.80 8.61
N ASN A 295 -0.36 -14.67 9.33
CA ASN A 295 0.21 -13.43 8.80
C ASN A 295 1.68 -13.63 8.41
N GLY A 296 2.45 -14.31 9.27
CA GLY A 296 3.83 -14.65 9.00
C GLY A 296 3.98 -15.58 7.79
N LEU A 297 3.18 -16.61 7.69
CA LEU A 297 3.20 -17.54 6.56
C LEU A 297 2.81 -16.84 5.26
N ALA A 298 1.72 -16.05 5.28
CA ALA A 298 1.29 -15.27 4.11
C ALA A 298 2.38 -14.30 3.64
N ALA A 299 3.07 -13.61 4.56
CA ALA A 299 4.19 -12.73 4.23
C ALA A 299 5.36 -13.50 3.62
N LEU A 300 5.71 -14.66 4.17
CA LEU A 300 6.82 -15.50 3.70
C LEU A 300 6.61 -16.00 2.25
N ILE A 301 5.36 -16.33 1.88
CA ILE A 301 5.03 -16.88 0.56
C ILE A 301 4.53 -15.81 -0.43
N SER A 302 4.48 -14.54 -0.03
CA SER A 302 3.84 -13.43 -0.78
C SER A 302 4.41 -13.19 -2.18
N GLU A 303 5.65 -13.58 -2.45
CA GLU A 303 6.25 -13.49 -3.79
C GLU A 303 5.70 -14.53 -4.77
N ARG A 304 5.24 -15.69 -4.26
CA ARG A 304 4.80 -16.83 -5.06
C ARG A 304 3.30 -17.07 -4.99
N CYS A 305 2.67 -16.63 -3.89
CA CYS A 305 1.27 -16.93 -3.62
C CYS A 305 0.52 -15.66 -3.22
N ASP A 306 -0.71 -15.55 -3.71
CA ASP A 306 -1.73 -14.70 -3.12
C ASP A 306 -2.57 -15.53 -2.14
N VAL A 307 -2.89 -14.98 -0.99
CA VAL A 307 -3.60 -15.70 0.06
C VAL A 307 -4.93 -15.02 0.34
N LEU A 308 -6.03 -15.74 0.16
CA LEU A 308 -7.34 -15.37 0.68
C LEU A 308 -7.53 -15.99 2.06
N LEU A 309 -8.27 -15.32 2.93
CA LEU A 309 -8.67 -15.80 4.24
C LEU A 309 -10.17 -15.92 4.33
N LEU A 310 -10.65 -17.10 4.69
CA LEU A 310 -12.04 -17.37 5.05
C LEU A 310 -12.14 -17.44 6.59
N GLU A 311 -12.93 -16.55 7.17
CA GLU A 311 -13.15 -16.47 8.61
C GLU A 311 -14.65 -16.32 8.93
N PRO A 312 -15.14 -16.73 10.10
CA PRO A 312 -16.51 -16.50 10.50
C PRO A 312 -16.79 -15.00 10.64
N ALA A 313 -18.00 -14.60 10.27
CA ALA A 313 -18.56 -13.27 10.50
C ALA A 313 -19.78 -13.39 11.45
N VAL A 314 -20.78 -12.54 11.26
CA VAL A 314 -21.99 -12.58 12.10
C VAL A 314 -22.92 -13.69 11.60
N ASP A 315 -23.56 -14.41 12.51
CA ASP A 315 -24.42 -15.56 12.26
C ASP A 315 -23.70 -16.63 11.41
N ASP A 316 -24.41 -17.30 10.49
CA ASP A 316 -23.82 -18.33 9.60
C ASP A 316 -23.07 -17.70 8.40
N THR A 317 -22.71 -16.42 8.49
CA THR A 317 -21.98 -15.73 7.44
C THR A 317 -20.47 -15.93 7.59
N VAL A 318 -19.79 -16.18 6.48
CA VAL A 318 -18.32 -16.19 6.40
C VAL A 318 -17.83 -15.00 5.60
N LYS A 319 -16.67 -14.49 5.97
CA LYS A 319 -15.98 -13.39 5.28
C LYS A 319 -14.77 -13.95 4.55
N LEU A 320 -14.70 -13.66 3.26
CA LEU A 320 -13.52 -13.89 2.42
C LEU A 320 -12.78 -12.59 2.25
N SER A 321 -11.48 -12.53 2.60
CA SER A 321 -10.66 -11.34 2.49
C SER A 321 -9.27 -11.65 1.91
N TRP A 322 -8.60 -10.67 1.32
CA TRP A 322 -7.25 -10.84 0.79
C TRP A 322 -6.20 -10.49 1.85
N MET A 323 -5.31 -11.45 2.17
CA MET A 323 -4.26 -11.29 3.18
C MET A 323 -3.02 -10.57 2.64
N ARG A 324 -3.21 -9.41 2.04
CA ARG A 324 -2.11 -8.59 1.54
C ARG A 324 -2.17 -7.21 2.18
N SER A 325 -1.01 -6.70 2.59
CA SER A 325 -0.95 -5.36 3.18
C SER A 325 -1.45 -4.31 2.20
N GLY A 326 -2.30 -3.41 2.68
CA GLY A 326 -2.88 -2.34 1.86
C GLY A 326 -4.16 -2.72 1.11
N GLU A 327 -4.52 -4.01 1.00
CA GLU A 327 -5.75 -4.43 0.32
C GLU A 327 -6.99 -4.30 1.22
N ALA A 328 -8.14 -4.09 0.60
CA ALA A 328 -9.43 -3.96 1.29
C ALA A 328 -10.48 -4.95 0.79
N PHE A 329 -10.09 -5.88 -0.10
CA PHE A 329 -11.03 -6.87 -0.61
C PHE A 329 -11.72 -7.64 0.51
N ALA A 330 -13.04 -7.66 0.47
CA ALA A 330 -13.87 -8.54 1.30
C ALA A 330 -15.15 -8.91 0.57
N ALA A 331 -15.52 -10.19 0.68
CA ALA A 331 -16.78 -10.75 0.23
C ALA A 331 -17.41 -11.57 1.34
N TYR A 332 -18.73 -11.59 1.43
CA TYR A 332 -19.48 -12.29 2.47
C TYR A 332 -20.40 -13.31 1.84
N PHE A 333 -20.54 -14.47 2.48
CA PHE A 333 -21.39 -15.57 2.02
C PHE A 333 -22.12 -16.19 3.21
N SER A 334 -23.45 -16.37 3.09
CA SER A 334 -24.25 -17.09 4.09
C SER A 334 -24.19 -18.59 3.79
N LEU A 335 -23.62 -19.37 4.69
CA LEU A 335 -23.46 -20.81 4.52
C LEU A 335 -24.53 -21.58 5.34
N PRO A 336 -25.07 -22.68 4.80
CA PRO A 336 -24.68 -23.37 3.56
C PRO A 336 -25.29 -22.80 2.27
N GLY A 337 -26.23 -21.86 2.36
CA GLY A 337 -27.04 -21.40 1.22
C GLY A 337 -26.23 -20.90 0.02
N GLU A 338 -25.14 -20.16 0.26
CA GLU A 338 -24.29 -19.57 -0.79
C GLU A 338 -22.98 -20.35 -1.02
N MET A 339 -22.88 -21.61 -0.56
CA MET A 339 -21.68 -22.44 -0.78
C MET A 339 -21.32 -22.54 -2.27
N SER A 340 -22.31 -22.73 -3.12
CA SER A 340 -22.08 -22.83 -4.57
C SER A 340 -21.51 -21.56 -5.16
N ALA A 341 -21.95 -20.39 -4.68
CA ALA A 341 -21.43 -19.09 -5.12
C ALA A 341 -19.98 -18.88 -4.65
N LEU A 342 -19.66 -19.23 -3.40
CA LEU A 342 -18.31 -19.21 -2.88
C LEU A 342 -17.37 -20.10 -3.69
N VAL A 343 -17.77 -21.35 -3.93
CA VAL A 343 -16.98 -22.31 -4.72
C VAL A 343 -16.80 -21.85 -6.16
N ALA A 344 -17.83 -21.31 -6.79
CA ALA A 344 -17.75 -20.77 -8.15
C ALA A 344 -16.74 -19.61 -8.23
N LEU A 345 -16.78 -18.68 -7.26
CA LEU A 345 -15.81 -17.58 -7.18
C LEU A 345 -14.37 -18.10 -7.00
N LEU A 346 -14.14 -19.01 -6.07
CA LEU A 346 -12.81 -19.56 -5.80
C LEU A 346 -12.24 -20.30 -7.03
N ARG A 347 -13.08 -21.04 -7.75
CA ARG A 347 -12.69 -21.71 -9.00
C ARG A 347 -12.39 -20.70 -10.11
N GLN A 348 -13.20 -19.65 -10.26
CA GLN A 348 -12.97 -18.58 -11.23
C GLN A 348 -11.65 -17.87 -10.99
N LEU A 349 -11.27 -17.70 -9.72
CA LEU A 349 -10.01 -17.09 -9.32
C LEU A 349 -8.80 -18.05 -9.45
N GLY A 350 -9.01 -19.31 -9.81
CA GLY A 350 -7.93 -20.29 -9.95
C GLY A 350 -7.37 -20.78 -8.62
N LEU A 351 -8.24 -21.00 -7.61
CA LEU A 351 -7.80 -21.54 -6.31
C LEU A 351 -6.98 -22.82 -6.51
N ALA A 352 -5.75 -22.83 -6.02
CA ALA A 352 -4.83 -23.96 -6.14
C ALA A 352 -4.89 -24.91 -4.94
N ARG A 353 -5.11 -24.40 -3.73
CA ARG A 353 -5.07 -25.19 -2.48
C ARG A 353 -5.80 -24.49 -1.36
N ILE A 354 -6.35 -25.27 -0.42
CA ILE A 354 -6.89 -24.79 0.86
C ILE A 354 -5.92 -25.18 2.00
N HIS A 355 -5.76 -24.30 3.00
CA HIS A 355 -5.05 -24.61 4.22
C HIS A 355 -5.96 -24.33 5.43
N PHE A 356 -6.36 -25.38 6.12
CA PHE A 356 -7.12 -25.29 7.34
C PHE A 356 -6.20 -25.02 8.52
N HIS A 357 -6.32 -23.85 9.11
CA HIS A 357 -5.60 -23.45 10.32
C HIS A 357 -6.45 -23.67 11.56
N HIS A 358 -7.72 -23.24 11.54
CA HIS A 358 -8.66 -23.47 12.62
C HIS A 358 -10.08 -23.22 12.16
N ILE A 359 -11.03 -24.03 12.62
CA ILE A 359 -12.41 -23.99 12.12
C ILE A 359 -13.46 -23.60 13.17
N HIS A 360 -13.03 -23.09 14.32
CA HIS A 360 -13.95 -22.60 15.34
C HIS A 360 -14.78 -21.42 14.85
N GLY A 361 -16.08 -21.43 15.11
CA GLY A 361 -17.01 -20.40 14.69
C GLY A 361 -17.48 -20.52 13.23
N LEU A 362 -16.91 -21.46 12.44
CA LEU A 362 -17.33 -21.70 11.08
C LEU A 362 -18.44 -22.76 11.01
N PRO A 363 -19.40 -22.67 10.06
CA PRO A 363 -20.36 -23.73 9.80
C PRO A 363 -19.68 -25.04 9.43
N GLN A 364 -20.26 -26.19 9.84
CA GLN A 364 -19.67 -27.51 9.56
C GLN A 364 -19.46 -27.78 8.08
N THR A 365 -20.31 -27.21 7.22
CA THR A 365 -20.22 -27.32 5.74
C THR A 365 -18.92 -26.79 5.15
N VAL A 366 -18.15 -25.96 5.88
CA VAL A 366 -16.82 -25.47 5.44
C VAL A 366 -15.82 -26.64 5.30
N LEU A 367 -16.03 -27.74 6.01
CA LEU A 367 -15.20 -28.95 5.87
C LEU A 367 -15.29 -29.58 4.47
N ASP A 368 -16.41 -29.37 3.76
CA ASP A 368 -16.63 -29.90 2.41
C ASP A 368 -16.04 -29.00 1.32
N LEU A 369 -15.52 -27.81 1.68
CA LEU A 369 -15.10 -26.78 0.73
C LEU A 369 -14.00 -27.27 -0.22
N ALA A 370 -13.02 -28.04 0.28
CA ALA A 370 -11.93 -28.58 -0.55
C ALA A 370 -12.44 -29.57 -1.60
N SER A 371 -13.34 -30.47 -1.19
CA SER A 371 -14.01 -31.42 -2.08
C SER A 371 -14.88 -30.67 -3.09
N ALA A 372 -15.70 -29.73 -2.62
CA ALA A 372 -16.58 -28.92 -3.48
C ALA A 372 -15.77 -28.07 -4.48
N ALA A 373 -14.63 -27.52 -4.09
CA ALA A 373 -13.75 -26.77 -4.99
C ALA A 373 -12.89 -27.68 -5.89
N ALA A 374 -12.79 -28.96 -5.58
CA ALA A 374 -11.93 -29.95 -6.22
C ALA A 374 -10.44 -29.59 -6.17
N VAL A 375 -9.98 -29.12 -5.01
CA VAL A 375 -8.56 -28.75 -4.77
C VAL A 375 -7.98 -29.51 -3.58
N PRO A 376 -6.67 -29.78 -3.58
CA PRO A 376 -5.98 -30.36 -2.42
C PRO A 376 -6.01 -29.42 -1.23
N TYR A 377 -5.84 -29.99 -0.02
CA TYR A 377 -5.74 -29.18 1.19
C TYR A 377 -4.73 -29.71 2.19
N ASP A 378 -4.26 -28.82 3.05
CA ASP A 378 -3.39 -29.09 4.19
C ASP A 378 -4.08 -28.66 5.49
N CYS A 379 -3.66 -29.22 6.62
CA CYS A 379 -4.10 -28.84 7.97
C CYS A 379 -2.91 -28.47 8.84
N THR A 380 -3.01 -27.36 9.59
CA THR A 380 -2.07 -27.05 10.69
C THR A 380 -2.79 -27.16 12.02
N LEU A 381 -2.24 -27.98 12.90
CA LEU A 381 -2.74 -28.20 14.27
C LEU A 381 -2.17 -27.11 15.18
N HIS A 382 -2.94 -26.09 15.50
CA HIS A 382 -2.50 -25.00 16.38
C HIS A 382 -2.73 -25.31 17.86
N ASP A 383 -3.67 -26.21 18.15
CA ASP A 383 -4.10 -26.66 19.47
C ASP A 383 -4.72 -28.06 19.43
N TYR A 384 -5.48 -28.42 20.42
CA TYR A 384 -6.08 -29.75 20.55
C TYR A 384 -7.54 -29.80 20.08
N TYR A 385 -8.00 -28.83 19.28
CA TYR A 385 -9.37 -28.75 18.81
C TYR A 385 -9.86 -30.01 18.07
N PRO A 386 -9.04 -30.70 17.26
CA PRO A 386 -9.47 -31.94 16.61
C PRO A 386 -9.89 -33.04 17.58
N ILE A 387 -9.32 -33.13 18.78
CA ILE A 387 -9.64 -34.16 19.74
C ILE A 387 -10.64 -33.72 20.80
N CYS A 388 -10.82 -32.38 20.98
CA CYS A 388 -11.72 -31.83 21.98
C CYS A 388 -12.27 -30.45 21.55
N PRO A 389 -13.60 -30.21 21.55
CA PRO A 389 -14.17 -28.92 21.23
C PRO A 389 -13.79 -27.81 22.23
N GLN A 390 -13.23 -28.17 23.38
CA GLN A 390 -12.67 -27.23 24.39
C GLN A 390 -11.19 -26.90 24.09
N TYR A 391 -10.74 -26.93 22.90
CA TYR A 391 -9.43 -26.67 22.28
C TYR A 391 -8.20 -26.66 23.20
N HIS A 392 -8.25 -26.16 24.44
CA HIS A 392 -7.15 -26.16 25.42
C HIS A 392 -7.15 -27.37 26.39
N LEU A 393 -8.06 -28.35 26.22
CA LEU A 393 -8.19 -29.50 27.10
C LEU A 393 -8.45 -29.11 28.58
N VAL A 394 -9.38 -28.17 28.78
CA VAL A 394 -9.65 -27.60 30.11
C VAL A 394 -10.97 -28.09 30.72
N THR A 395 -11.00 -28.19 32.04
CA THR A 395 -12.20 -28.38 32.86
C THR A 395 -13.04 -27.09 32.92
N GLU A 396 -14.21 -27.13 33.56
CA GLU A 396 -15.02 -25.93 33.85
C GLU A 396 -14.27 -24.92 34.72
N ASP A 397 -13.40 -25.39 35.62
CA ASP A 397 -12.57 -24.57 36.51
C ASP A 397 -11.26 -24.11 35.84
N HIS A 398 -11.17 -24.18 34.52
CA HIS A 398 -9.99 -23.80 33.74
C HIS A 398 -8.70 -24.58 34.02
N GLY A 399 -8.80 -25.72 34.74
CA GLY A 399 -7.68 -26.64 34.94
C GLY A 399 -7.51 -27.60 33.75
N TYR A 400 -6.32 -28.19 33.61
CA TYR A 400 -6.09 -29.25 32.63
C TYR A 400 -6.98 -30.47 32.94
N CYS A 401 -7.72 -31.00 31.95
CA CYS A 401 -8.72 -32.05 32.16
C CYS A 401 -8.13 -33.46 32.33
N GLY A 402 -6.83 -33.64 32.11
CA GLY A 402 -6.16 -34.93 32.21
C GLY A 402 -6.50 -35.91 31.09
N GLU A 403 -7.22 -35.46 30.04
CA GLU A 403 -7.67 -36.28 28.89
C GLU A 403 -8.42 -37.57 29.35
N PRO A 404 -9.58 -37.45 30.00
CA PRO A 404 -10.32 -38.58 30.50
C PRO A 404 -10.80 -39.50 29.34
N ASP A 405 -11.34 -40.65 29.70
CA ASP A 405 -11.95 -41.58 28.74
C ASP A 405 -13.18 -40.98 28.02
N ALA A 406 -13.76 -41.76 27.13
CA ALA A 406 -14.91 -41.31 26.33
C ALA A 406 -16.13 -40.94 27.22
N ALA A 407 -16.33 -41.60 28.34
CA ALA A 407 -17.41 -41.31 29.27
C ALA A 407 -17.21 -39.97 29.99
N GLY A 408 -16.00 -39.71 30.49
CA GLY A 408 -15.63 -38.42 31.08
C GLY A 408 -15.72 -37.27 30.09
N CYS A 409 -15.27 -37.50 28.84
CA CYS A 409 -15.44 -36.52 27.75
C CYS A 409 -16.92 -36.26 27.44
N ALA A 410 -17.76 -37.30 27.38
CA ALA A 410 -19.20 -37.16 27.11
C ALA A 410 -19.89 -36.32 28.22
N GLN A 411 -19.53 -36.56 29.49
CA GLN A 411 -20.04 -35.76 30.61
C GLN A 411 -19.59 -34.29 30.51
N CYS A 412 -18.36 -34.03 30.12
CA CYS A 412 -17.87 -32.67 29.89
C CYS A 412 -18.66 -31.95 28.80
N ILE A 413 -18.86 -32.58 27.62
CA ILE A 413 -19.55 -32.00 26.47
C ILE A 413 -21.05 -31.83 26.74
N SER A 414 -21.69 -32.69 27.57
CA SER A 414 -23.08 -32.47 27.93
C SER A 414 -23.32 -31.16 28.68
N ARG A 415 -22.31 -30.66 29.40
CA ARG A 415 -22.35 -29.34 30.09
C ARG A 415 -21.83 -28.19 29.24
N ARG A 416 -20.90 -28.45 28.36
CA ARG A 416 -20.27 -27.47 27.46
C ARG A 416 -20.33 -27.99 26.03
N PRO A 417 -21.49 -27.83 25.34
CA PRO A 417 -21.72 -28.39 24.02
C PRO A 417 -20.68 -27.94 22.99
N SER A 418 -20.39 -28.82 22.03
CA SER A 418 -19.60 -28.46 20.86
C SER A 418 -20.36 -27.45 19.99
N GLN A 419 -19.64 -26.66 19.21
CA GLN A 419 -20.26 -25.62 18.32
C GLN A 419 -21.28 -26.19 17.32
N TRP A 420 -21.20 -27.48 16.97
CA TRP A 420 -22.13 -28.14 16.03
C TRP A 420 -23.09 -29.12 16.72
N GLY A 421 -23.14 -29.11 18.06
CA GLY A 421 -23.98 -30.01 18.80
C GLY A 421 -23.57 -31.49 18.75
N LEU A 422 -22.37 -31.80 18.28
CA LEU A 422 -21.83 -33.15 18.16
C LEU A 422 -21.38 -33.70 19.52
N ASP A 423 -21.62 -34.98 19.77
CA ASP A 423 -20.97 -35.70 20.85
C ASP A 423 -19.47 -35.90 20.57
N ILE A 424 -18.70 -36.37 21.58
CA ILE A 424 -17.23 -36.50 21.43
C ILE A 424 -16.83 -37.54 20.37
N GLY A 425 -17.61 -38.59 20.20
CA GLY A 425 -17.36 -39.62 19.21
C GLY A 425 -17.55 -39.06 17.80
N ALA A 426 -18.70 -38.42 17.55
CA ALA A 426 -19.01 -37.76 16.29
C ALA A 426 -18.02 -36.62 15.98
N TRP A 427 -17.64 -35.84 17.00
CA TRP A 427 -16.61 -34.80 16.90
C TRP A 427 -15.30 -35.38 16.36
N ARG A 428 -14.76 -36.38 17.05
CA ARG A 428 -13.49 -37.02 16.64
C ARG A 428 -13.60 -37.72 15.29
N ALA A 429 -14.76 -38.31 14.95
CA ALA A 429 -14.99 -38.90 13.62
C ALA A 429 -14.95 -37.86 12.50
N THR A 430 -15.54 -36.68 12.72
CA THR A 430 -15.51 -35.56 11.79
C THR A 430 -14.07 -35.09 11.54
N PHE A 431 -13.29 -34.86 12.60
CA PHE A 431 -11.88 -34.44 12.44
C PHE A 431 -10.99 -35.55 11.89
N ARG A 432 -11.27 -36.82 12.20
CA ARG A 432 -10.59 -37.96 11.55
C ARG A 432 -10.74 -37.92 10.06
N ALA A 433 -11.95 -37.67 9.57
CA ALA A 433 -12.21 -37.55 8.13
C ALA A 433 -11.44 -36.39 7.51
N LEU A 434 -11.45 -35.21 8.14
CA LEU A 434 -10.71 -34.05 7.69
C LEU A 434 -9.18 -34.31 7.63
N LEU A 435 -8.61 -34.85 8.72
CA LEU A 435 -7.16 -35.04 8.79
C LEU A 435 -6.66 -36.14 7.85
N ARG A 436 -7.44 -37.23 7.66
CA ARG A 436 -7.11 -38.29 6.68
C ARG A 436 -7.15 -37.85 5.24
N GLY A 437 -8.03 -36.92 4.90
CA GLY A 437 -8.14 -36.36 3.54
C GLY A 437 -7.11 -35.29 3.22
N ALA A 438 -6.38 -34.78 4.23
CA ALA A 438 -5.37 -33.75 4.04
C ALA A 438 -4.12 -34.30 3.33
N ASN A 439 -3.53 -33.53 2.43
CA ASN A 439 -2.25 -33.86 1.81
C ASN A 439 -1.12 -33.82 2.84
N ARG A 440 -1.19 -32.88 3.77
CA ARG A 440 -0.23 -32.71 4.86
C ARG A 440 -0.97 -32.30 6.13
N VAL A 441 -0.60 -32.92 7.25
CA VAL A 441 -1.02 -32.50 8.59
C VAL A 441 0.24 -32.02 9.33
N LEU A 442 0.26 -30.75 9.72
CA LEU A 442 1.40 -30.09 10.34
C LEU A 442 1.12 -29.84 11.80
N ALA A 443 2.09 -30.12 12.68
CA ALA A 443 2.03 -29.79 14.10
C ALA A 443 3.22 -28.91 14.50
N PRO A 444 3.04 -27.89 15.37
CA PRO A 444 4.12 -26.97 15.75
C PRO A 444 5.14 -27.62 16.71
N SER A 445 4.77 -28.72 17.37
CA SER A 445 5.62 -29.39 18.34
C SER A 445 5.37 -30.91 18.39
N HIS A 446 6.33 -31.64 18.92
CA HIS A 446 6.21 -33.08 19.16
C HIS A 446 5.08 -33.42 20.15
N ASP A 447 4.81 -32.57 21.16
CA ASP A 447 3.72 -32.79 22.10
C ASP A 447 2.36 -32.77 21.40
N VAL A 448 2.09 -31.76 20.55
CA VAL A 448 0.85 -31.70 19.76
C VAL A 448 0.73 -32.94 18.88
N ALA A 449 1.79 -33.28 18.14
CA ALA A 449 1.78 -34.43 17.25
C ALA A 449 1.49 -35.74 18.00
N GLN A 450 2.17 -35.97 19.12
CA GLN A 450 2.00 -37.19 19.93
C GLN A 450 0.59 -37.29 20.56
N ARG A 451 0.05 -36.19 21.08
CA ARG A 451 -1.31 -36.18 21.63
C ARG A 451 -2.37 -36.47 20.58
N ILE A 452 -2.28 -35.80 19.45
CA ILE A 452 -3.22 -36.00 18.34
C ILE A 452 -3.13 -37.44 17.79
N ALA A 453 -1.90 -37.99 17.62
CA ALA A 453 -1.69 -39.35 17.16
C ALA A 453 -2.31 -40.43 18.04
N ARG A 454 -2.51 -40.20 19.38
CA ARG A 454 -3.23 -41.13 20.27
C ARG A 454 -4.68 -41.33 19.83
N TYR A 455 -5.30 -40.28 19.26
CA TYR A 455 -6.70 -40.32 18.84
C TYR A 455 -6.85 -40.63 17.33
N PHE A 456 -5.83 -40.35 16.53
CA PHE A 456 -5.80 -40.54 15.10
C PHE A 456 -4.48 -41.21 14.67
N PRO A 457 -4.24 -42.48 15.06
CA PRO A 457 -2.97 -43.16 14.83
C PRO A 457 -2.68 -43.43 13.34
N GLU A 458 -3.70 -43.32 12.49
CA GLU A 458 -3.61 -43.48 11.04
C GLU A 458 -3.22 -42.21 10.30
N VAL A 459 -3.11 -41.07 10.98
CA VAL A 459 -2.76 -39.78 10.38
C VAL A 459 -1.25 -39.57 10.48
N ASP A 460 -0.60 -39.32 9.35
CA ASP A 460 0.80 -38.93 9.32
C ASP A 460 0.93 -37.43 9.67
N ILE A 461 1.63 -37.13 10.76
CA ILE A 461 1.75 -35.76 11.30
C ILE A 461 3.21 -35.32 11.18
N LEU A 462 3.44 -34.33 10.33
CA LEU A 462 4.75 -33.71 10.19
C LEU A 462 4.94 -32.62 11.26
N VAL A 463 5.97 -32.77 12.09
CA VAL A 463 6.32 -31.72 13.07
C VAL A 463 7.11 -30.63 12.36
N LEU A 464 6.50 -29.45 12.28
CA LEU A 464 7.10 -28.26 11.70
C LEU A 464 6.87 -27.09 12.66
N PRO A 465 7.89 -26.65 13.42
CA PRO A 465 7.78 -25.49 14.28
C PRO A 465 7.33 -24.27 13.49
N HIS A 466 6.45 -23.46 14.07
CA HIS A 466 6.06 -22.20 13.46
C HIS A 466 7.32 -21.35 13.25
N ALA A 467 7.50 -20.82 12.04
CA ALA A 467 8.55 -19.86 11.80
C ALA A 467 8.29 -18.67 12.74
N GLU A 468 9.21 -18.41 13.65
CA GLU A 468 9.24 -17.17 14.42
C GLU A 468 9.62 -16.05 13.45
N LEU A 469 8.64 -15.67 12.64
CA LEU A 469 8.71 -14.42 11.92
C LEU A 469 8.50 -13.34 12.99
N HIS A 470 9.57 -12.99 13.68
CA HIS A 470 9.66 -11.63 14.15
C HIS A 470 9.45 -10.79 12.88
N PRO A 471 8.45 -9.89 12.81
CA PRO A 471 8.54 -8.80 11.86
C PRO A 471 9.91 -8.21 12.19
N ALA A 472 10.90 -8.48 11.35
CA ALA A 472 12.15 -7.78 11.47
C ALA A 472 11.72 -6.33 11.45
N ALA A 473 11.81 -5.65 12.58
CA ALA A 473 11.87 -4.21 12.60
C ALA A 473 12.79 -3.88 11.44
N PRO A 474 12.40 -3.04 10.47
CA PRO A 474 13.14 -2.90 9.22
C PRO A 474 14.60 -2.83 9.61
N ARG A 475 15.36 -3.88 9.25
CA ARG A 475 16.67 -4.10 9.85
C ARG A 475 17.49 -2.93 9.38
N VAL A 476 17.85 -2.05 10.29
CA VAL A 476 18.55 -0.82 9.98
C VAL A 476 19.84 -1.22 9.27
N VAL A 477 19.98 -0.80 8.02
CA VAL A 477 21.19 -1.02 7.24
C VAL A 477 22.30 -0.15 7.83
N ARG A 478 23.35 -0.79 8.32
CA ARG A 478 24.52 -0.10 8.89
C ARG A 478 25.48 0.25 7.79
N VAL A 479 25.56 1.55 7.48
CA VAL A 479 26.45 2.11 6.46
C VAL A 479 27.64 2.76 7.14
N VAL A 480 28.84 2.37 6.77
CA VAL A 480 30.08 2.88 7.35
C VAL A 480 30.94 3.51 6.26
N THR A 481 31.45 4.74 6.49
CA THR A 481 32.49 5.36 5.69
C THR A 481 33.84 5.28 6.43
N LEU A 482 34.94 5.14 5.70
CA LEU A 482 36.26 4.89 6.25
C LEU A 482 37.23 6.04 5.98
N GLY A 483 38.03 6.36 7.00
CA GLY A 483 39.11 7.35 6.92
C GLY A 483 38.61 8.80 7.15
N ARG A 484 39.54 9.75 6.97
CA ARG A 484 39.24 11.16 7.11
C ARG A 484 38.26 11.61 6.01
N LEU A 485 37.11 12.14 6.41
CA LEU A 485 36.06 12.57 5.50
C LEU A 485 36.05 14.08 5.32
N SER A 486 36.31 14.54 4.09
CA SER A 486 36.25 15.93 3.65
C SER A 486 35.17 16.12 2.58
N PRO A 487 34.79 17.35 2.19
CA PRO A 487 33.85 17.59 1.11
C PRO A 487 34.21 16.83 -0.19
N GLU A 488 35.49 16.79 -0.55
CA GLU A 488 36.01 16.09 -1.73
C GLU A 488 35.85 14.58 -1.59
N LYS A 489 35.94 14.05 -0.37
CA LYS A 489 35.70 12.64 -0.04
C LYS A 489 34.25 12.33 0.25
N GLY A 490 33.33 13.27 0.00
CA GLY A 490 31.88 13.07 0.05
C GLY A 490 31.24 13.38 1.41
N LEU A 491 31.86 14.14 2.31
CA LEU A 491 31.25 14.51 3.60
C LEU A 491 29.84 15.12 3.42
N ARG A 492 29.71 16.05 2.47
CA ARG A 492 28.42 16.71 2.20
C ARG A 492 27.38 15.74 1.62
N VAL A 493 27.82 14.76 0.86
CA VAL A 493 26.94 13.69 0.35
C VAL A 493 26.42 12.83 1.50
N VAL A 494 27.31 12.44 2.43
CA VAL A 494 26.91 11.68 3.63
C VAL A 494 25.89 12.45 4.47
N VAL A 495 26.13 13.75 4.70
CA VAL A 495 25.20 14.62 5.45
C VAL A 495 23.85 14.75 4.74
N SER A 496 23.85 14.93 3.42
CA SER A 496 22.62 15.02 2.63
C SER A 496 21.83 13.70 2.63
N CYS A 497 22.52 12.56 2.54
CA CYS A 497 21.89 11.25 2.62
C CYS A 497 21.31 10.95 4.00
N ALA A 498 22.01 11.36 5.07
CA ALA A 498 21.48 11.23 6.43
C ALA A 498 20.24 12.11 6.65
N ALA A 499 20.24 13.33 6.11
CA ALA A 499 19.08 14.23 6.16
C ALA A 499 17.88 13.67 5.38
N ASP A 500 18.08 13.16 4.15
CA ASP A 500 17.04 12.52 3.34
C ASP A 500 16.51 11.26 4.03
N ALA A 501 17.41 10.44 4.59
CA ALA A 501 17.02 9.23 5.31
C ALA A 501 16.18 9.54 6.55
N HIS A 502 16.54 10.56 7.31
CA HIS A 502 15.77 11.02 8.47
C HIS A 502 14.39 11.54 8.04
N ALA A 503 14.34 12.43 7.05
CA ALA A 503 13.08 13.00 6.55
C ALA A 503 12.11 11.94 6.02
N ARG A 504 12.63 10.87 5.42
CA ARG A 504 11.85 9.77 4.83
C ARG A 504 11.70 8.55 5.76
N ALA A 505 12.20 8.63 7.00
CA ALA A 505 12.22 7.53 7.97
C ALA A 505 12.79 6.22 7.37
N LEU A 506 13.86 6.31 6.57
CA LEU A 506 14.50 5.15 5.96
C LEU A 506 15.24 4.31 7.02
N PRO A 507 15.22 2.97 6.92
CA PRO A 507 15.88 2.09 7.87
C PRO A 507 17.39 2.00 7.59
N VAL A 508 18.11 3.12 7.71
CA VAL A 508 19.56 3.21 7.50
C VAL A 508 20.19 4.04 8.60
N ALA A 509 21.35 3.61 9.09
CA ALA A 509 22.18 4.37 10.05
C ALA A 509 23.57 4.55 9.47
N PHE A 510 24.10 5.77 9.57
CA PHE A 510 25.40 6.14 9.05
C PHE A 510 26.43 6.25 10.17
N ARG A 511 27.62 5.70 9.93
CA ARG A 511 28.76 5.80 10.82
C ARG A 511 30.00 6.26 10.04
N ILE A 512 30.65 7.30 10.50
CA ILE A 512 31.94 7.75 9.97
C ILE A 512 33.05 7.20 10.88
N LEU A 513 33.86 6.26 10.37
CA LEU A 513 35.09 5.83 11.02
C LEU A 513 36.23 6.74 10.53
N GLY A 514 36.47 7.81 11.25
CA GLY A 514 37.47 8.82 10.96
C GLY A 514 37.03 10.22 11.38
N PRO A 515 37.96 11.18 11.37
CA PRO A 515 37.63 12.58 11.64
C PRO A 515 36.97 13.24 10.43
N THR A 516 36.17 14.26 10.66
CA THR A 516 35.59 15.13 9.63
C THR A 516 36.32 16.46 9.56
N THR A 517 36.38 17.08 8.38
CA THR A 517 37.02 18.39 8.19
C THR A 517 36.06 19.55 8.40
N GLU A 518 34.75 19.29 8.40
CA GLU A 518 33.71 20.30 8.70
C GLU A 518 32.80 19.75 9.81
N PRO A 519 32.14 20.61 10.58
CA PRO A 519 31.15 20.21 11.56
C PRO A 519 29.98 19.44 10.89
N VAL A 520 29.49 18.42 11.55
CA VAL A 520 28.36 17.62 11.08
C VAL A 520 27.15 17.89 11.97
N PRO A 521 25.95 18.12 11.41
CA PRO A 521 24.74 18.27 12.19
C PRO A 521 24.49 17.06 13.08
N GLN A 522 23.94 17.27 14.27
CA GLN A 522 23.50 16.19 15.15
C GLN A 522 22.01 15.94 14.95
N TRP A 523 21.63 14.67 14.79
CA TRP A 523 20.24 14.25 14.73
C TRP A 523 19.83 13.55 16.04
N PRO A 524 18.60 13.77 16.54
CA PRO A 524 18.13 13.19 17.80
C PRO A 524 18.12 11.66 17.82
N ASP A 525 17.94 11.02 16.67
CA ASP A 525 17.84 9.57 16.48
C ASP A 525 19.18 8.89 16.16
N ALA A 526 20.29 9.61 16.28
CA ALA A 526 21.64 9.12 15.95
C ALA A 526 21.78 8.54 14.52
N ALA A 527 20.96 9.03 13.55
CA ALA A 527 21.00 8.58 12.16
C ALA A 527 22.40 8.72 11.52
N LEU A 528 23.23 9.64 12.03
CA LEU A 528 24.64 9.80 11.66
C LEU A 528 25.49 9.96 12.92
N SER A 529 26.55 9.16 13.03
CA SER A 529 27.51 9.23 14.15
C SER A 529 28.95 9.17 13.65
N ILE A 530 29.87 9.74 14.44
CA ILE A 530 31.30 9.89 14.10
C ILE A 530 32.15 9.20 15.17
N HIS A 531 33.09 8.35 14.74
CA HIS A 531 34.05 7.72 15.64
C HIS A 531 35.18 8.69 16.04
N GLY A 532 35.62 9.53 15.13
CA GLY A 532 36.80 10.37 15.31
C GLY A 532 38.09 9.70 14.83
N GLN A 533 39.25 10.23 15.29
CA GLN A 533 40.57 9.77 14.86
C GLN A 533 40.88 8.37 15.43
N TYR A 534 41.56 7.54 14.65
CA TYR A 534 42.04 6.20 15.01
C TYR A 534 43.44 5.97 14.44
N ALA A 535 44.18 4.97 14.93
CA ALA A 535 45.43 4.54 14.32
C ALA A 535 45.12 3.55 13.16
N ASP A 536 45.85 3.63 12.06
CA ASP A 536 45.63 2.80 10.87
C ASP A 536 45.61 1.31 11.18
N SER A 537 46.41 0.87 12.16
CA SER A 537 46.44 -0.52 12.66
C SER A 537 45.08 -0.97 13.27
N ASP A 538 44.25 -0.07 13.75
CA ASP A 538 43.03 -0.36 14.47
C ASP A 538 41.83 -0.51 13.52
N LEU A 539 41.97 -0.05 12.27
CA LEU A 539 40.88 -0.02 11.29
C LEU A 539 40.19 -1.38 11.08
N PRO A 540 40.90 -2.52 10.91
CA PRO A 540 40.21 -3.80 10.77
C PRO A 540 39.38 -4.19 11.99
N ALA A 541 39.86 -3.92 13.20
CA ALA A 541 39.16 -4.19 14.45
C ALA A 541 37.93 -3.29 14.61
N LEU A 542 38.02 -2.03 14.22
CA LEU A 542 36.90 -1.08 14.21
C LEU A 542 35.83 -1.50 13.22
N ILE A 543 36.19 -1.89 12.00
CA ILE A 543 35.23 -2.42 11.01
C ILE A 543 34.52 -3.65 11.57
N ALA A 544 35.26 -4.59 12.18
CA ALA A 544 34.69 -5.79 12.76
C ALA A 544 33.73 -5.48 13.94
N ALA A 545 34.05 -4.48 14.78
CA ALA A 545 33.21 -4.05 15.90
C ALA A 545 31.90 -3.39 15.42
N GLU A 546 31.96 -2.55 14.40
CA GLU A 546 30.79 -1.86 13.83
C GLU A 546 29.86 -2.81 13.05
N ARG A 547 30.37 -3.96 12.57
CA ARG A 547 29.61 -4.95 11.78
C ARG A 547 28.81 -4.31 10.65
N PRO A 548 29.44 -3.56 9.74
CA PRO A 548 28.73 -2.88 8.68
C PRO A 548 28.01 -3.88 7.77
N ASP A 549 26.85 -3.48 7.28
CA ASP A 549 26.19 -4.15 6.16
C ASP A 549 26.76 -3.63 4.85
N VAL A 550 27.05 -2.31 4.81
CA VAL A 550 27.63 -1.62 3.66
C VAL A 550 28.82 -0.76 4.11
N ILE A 551 29.93 -0.87 3.38
CA ILE A 551 31.02 0.14 3.46
C ILE A 551 30.90 1.04 2.23
N TRP A 552 30.89 2.35 2.47
CA TRP A 552 30.56 3.34 1.47
C TRP A 552 31.69 4.32 1.18
N PHE A 553 31.98 4.52 -0.11
CA PHE A 553 33.00 5.44 -0.62
C PHE A 553 32.34 6.51 -1.51
N PRO A 554 31.82 7.61 -0.95
CA PRO A 554 31.09 8.66 -1.67
C PRO A 554 32.00 9.73 -2.30
N SER A 555 33.21 9.39 -2.72
CA SER A 555 34.19 10.35 -3.23
C SER A 555 33.63 11.20 -4.37
N GLN A 556 33.89 12.52 -4.31
CA GLN A 556 33.43 13.49 -5.31
C GLN A 556 34.55 13.88 -6.28
N VAL A 557 35.77 13.38 -6.03
CA VAL A 557 36.95 13.59 -6.87
C VAL A 557 37.66 12.25 -7.11
N PRO A 558 38.42 12.11 -8.20
CA PRO A 558 39.14 10.88 -8.50
C PRO A 558 40.15 10.56 -7.39
N GLU A 559 40.02 9.38 -6.78
CA GLU A 559 41.06 8.82 -5.89
C GLU A 559 42.07 8.04 -6.72
N SER A 560 43.38 8.17 -6.35
CA SER A 560 44.45 7.48 -7.07
C SER A 560 44.58 6.00 -6.69
N TYR A 561 44.20 5.62 -5.45
CA TYR A 561 44.29 4.21 -4.99
C TYR A 561 43.24 3.84 -3.93
N SER A 562 43.01 4.65 -2.87
CA SER A 562 42.13 4.37 -1.72
C SER A 562 42.57 3.18 -0.85
N TYR A 563 43.57 3.38 0.06
CA TYR A 563 44.04 2.33 0.99
C TYR A 563 42.94 1.78 1.90
N THR A 564 41.96 2.62 2.30
CA THR A 564 40.80 2.18 3.09
C THR A 564 39.91 1.20 2.36
N LEU A 565 39.90 1.21 1.00
CA LEU A 565 39.20 0.20 0.21
C LEU A 565 39.80 -1.19 0.39
N SER A 566 41.12 -1.30 0.60
CA SER A 566 41.77 -2.62 0.87
C SER A 566 41.21 -3.22 2.16
N ALA A 567 41.08 -2.46 3.23
CA ALA A 567 40.46 -2.91 4.49
C ALA A 567 38.96 -3.25 4.33
N ALA A 568 38.26 -2.53 3.46
CA ALA A 568 36.85 -2.81 3.16
C ALA A 568 36.67 -4.15 2.44
N LEU A 569 37.53 -4.47 1.47
CA LEU A 569 37.48 -5.73 0.69
C LEU A 569 37.61 -6.97 1.58
N ASP A 570 38.38 -6.88 2.66
CA ASP A 570 38.61 -7.95 3.63
C ASP A 570 37.46 -8.15 4.63
N SER A 571 36.54 -7.17 4.75
CA SER A 571 35.50 -7.16 5.78
C SER A 571 34.31 -8.07 5.48
N GLY A 572 34.09 -8.45 4.24
CA GLY A 572 32.90 -9.20 3.80
C GLY A 572 31.60 -8.39 3.74
N ALA A 573 31.61 -7.08 4.02
CA ALA A 573 30.46 -6.19 3.80
C ALA A 573 30.21 -5.95 2.30
N ALA A 574 29.03 -5.45 1.92
CA ALA A 574 28.84 -4.91 0.58
C ALA A 574 29.60 -3.58 0.45
N ILE A 575 30.05 -3.27 -0.76
CA ILE A 575 30.75 -2.03 -1.02
C ILE A 575 29.93 -1.19 -2.00
N VAL A 576 29.59 0.04 -1.61
CA VAL A 576 28.98 1.02 -2.51
C VAL A 576 30.01 2.13 -2.72
N ALA A 577 30.33 2.46 -3.96
CA ALA A 577 31.36 3.43 -4.25
C ALA A 577 30.97 4.36 -5.40
N ALA A 578 31.50 5.58 -5.37
CA ALA A 578 31.38 6.51 -6.48
C ALA A 578 32.11 5.96 -7.74
N GLU A 579 31.46 6.11 -8.88
CA GLU A 579 32.01 5.71 -10.18
C GLU A 579 33.03 6.76 -10.66
N ILE A 580 34.14 6.90 -9.91
CA ILE A 580 35.16 7.89 -10.21
C ILE A 580 36.55 7.43 -9.74
N GLY A 581 37.61 7.79 -10.47
CA GLY A 581 39.00 7.48 -10.13
C GLY A 581 39.32 5.98 -10.17
N ALA A 582 40.14 5.51 -9.23
CA ALA A 582 40.56 4.11 -9.12
C ALA A 582 39.50 3.19 -8.50
N LEU A 583 38.39 3.70 -7.96
CA LEU A 583 37.38 2.88 -7.31
C LEU A 583 36.73 1.87 -8.27
N PRO A 584 36.26 2.26 -9.48
CA PRO A 584 35.70 1.31 -10.44
C PRO A 584 36.66 0.21 -10.86
N GLU A 585 37.93 0.55 -11.12
CA GLU A 585 39.00 -0.40 -11.51
C GLU A 585 39.23 -1.43 -10.40
N ARG A 586 39.36 -0.96 -9.16
CA ARG A 586 39.64 -1.84 -8.01
C ARG A 586 38.48 -2.71 -7.59
N LEU A 587 37.24 -2.30 -7.92
CA LEU A 587 36.02 -3.05 -7.64
C LEU A 587 35.54 -3.90 -8.80
N ALA A 588 36.22 -3.85 -9.94
CA ALA A 588 35.87 -4.65 -11.12
C ALA A 588 35.78 -6.15 -10.78
N GLY A 589 34.64 -6.76 -11.05
CA GLY A 589 34.38 -8.18 -10.77
C GLY A 589 34.12 -8.53 -9.30
N HIS A 590 34.09 -7.57 -8.38
CA HIS A 590 33.75 -7.86 -6.99
C HIS A 590 32.23 -8.12 -6.84
N PRO A 591 31.82 -9.31 -6.32
CA PRO A 591 30.41 -9.77 -6.39
C PRO A 591 29.42 -8.97 -5.54
N ARG A 592 29.89 -8.15 -4.61
CA ARG A 592 29.07 -7.31 -3.70
C ARG A 592 29.44 -5.84 -3.81
N ALA A 593 29.95 -5.40 -4.95
CA ALA A 593 30.22 -4.00 -5.21
C ALA A 593 29.10 -3.38 -6.07
N THR A 594 28.70 -2.17 -5.72
CA THR A 594 27.77 -1.33 -6.49
C THR A 594 28.45 0.00 -6.77
N LEU A 595 28.54 0.38 -8.03
CA LEU A 595 29.03 1.69 -8.45
C LEU A 595 27.86 2.63 -8.68
N VAL A 596 27.98 3.86 -8.19
CA VAL A 596 26.97 4.91 -8.29
C VAL A 596 27.63 6.17 -8.85
N PRO A 597 27.01 6.88 -9.80
CA PRO A 597 27.57 8.13 -10.32
C PRO A 597 27.90 9.11 -9.16
N ALA A 598 29.08 9.75 -9.20
CA ALA A 598 29.45 10.72 -8.16
C ALA A 598 28.47 11.89 -8.06
N THR A 599 27.74 12.18 -9.15
CA THR A 599 26.71 13.23 -9.23
C THR A 599 25.33 12.78 -8.77
N ALA A 600 25.19 11.54 -8.28
CA ALA A 600 23.89 11.01 -7.82
C ALA A 600 23.33 11.85 -6.66
N THR A 601 22.01 11.96 -6.65
CA THR A 601 21.26 12.62 -5.58
C THR A 601 21.29 11.82 -4.27
N ALA A 602 20.95 12.45 -3.15
CA ALA A 602 20.84 11.76 -1.85
C ALA A 602 19.84 10.59 -1.91
N ALA A 603 18.74 10.75 -2.65
CA ALA A 603 17.74 9.70 -2.81
C ALA A 603 18.27 8.49 -3.59
N GLU A 604 19.03 8.69 -4.65
CA GLU A 604 19.66 7.63 -5.45
C GLU A 604 20.74 6.91 -4.64
N TRP A 605 21.59 7.64 -3.90
CA TRP A 605 22.56 7.05 -2.99
C TRP A 605 21.88 6.20 -1.92
N ASN A 606 20.84 6.71 -1.24
CA ASN A 606 20.11 5.97 -0.22
C ASN A 606 19.44 4.70 -0.80
N ALA A 607 18.92 4.76 -2.03
CA ALA A 607 18.37 3.60 -2.70
C ALA A 607 19.42 2.50 -2.94
N ALA A 608 20.61 2.88 -3.44
CA ALA A 608 21.72 1.94 -3.66
C ALA A 608 22.24 1.33 -2.35
N LEU A 609 22.38 2.13 -1.29
CA LEU A 609 22.81 1.67 0.03
C LEU A 609 21.83 0.69 0.66
N LEU A 610 20.54 0.97 0.59
CA LEU A 610 19.47 0.08 1.08
C LEU A 610 19.43 -1.23 0.31
N GLU A 611 19.58 -1.20 -1.01
CA GLU A 611 19.58 -2.40 -1.84
C GLU A 611 20.82 -3.28 -1.55
N ALA A 612 22.00 -2.69 -1.47
CA ALA A 612 23.22 -3.40 -1.10
C ALA A 612 23.10 -4.06 0.29
N GLY A 613 22.52 -3.34 1.27
CA GLY A 613 22.26 -3.88 2.61
C GLY A 613 21.25 -5.04 2.61
N ARG A 614 20.18 -4.96 1.80
CA ARG A 614 19.19 -6.05 1.66
C ARG A 614 19.83 -7.34 1.13
N LEU A 615 20.70 -7.23 0.12
CA LEU A 615 21.42 -8.38 -0.45
C LEU A 615 22.31 -9.06 0.59
N VAL A 616 23.00 -8.29 1.45
CA VAL A 616 23.80 -8.84 2.55
C VAL A 616 22.91 -9.55 3.59
N HIS A 617 21.76 -8.94 3.93
CA HIS A 617 20.83 -9.55 4.88
C HIS A 617 20.22 -10.84 4.33
N ALA A 618 19.85 -10.89 3.05
CA ALA A 618 19.33 -12.08 2.39
C ALA A 618 20.37 -13.23 2.37
N ALA A 619 21.65 -12.92 2.18
CA ALA A 619 22.72 -13.91 2.18
C ALA A 619 23.07 -14.46 3.59
N ARG A 620 22.74 -13.70 4.66
CA ARG A 620 22.96 -14.11 6.06
C ARG A 620 21.81 -14.94 6.65
N VAL A 621 20.65 -15.00 6.00
CA VAL A 621 19.56 -15.89 6.41
C VAL A 621 19.89 -17.30 5.92
N PRO A 622 20.04 -18.31 6.81
CA PRO A 622 20.20 -19.68 6.36
C PRO A 622 18.99 -20.04 5.50
N SER A 623 19.23 -20.58 4.31
CA SER A 623 18.16 -21.11 3.45
C SER A 623 17.48 -22.25 4.20
N ALA A 624 16.44 -21.95 4.99
CA ALA A 624 15.46 -22.95 5.37
C ALA A 624 14.82 -23.38 4.04
N ARG A 625 15.36 -24.46 3.43
CA ARG A 625 14.73 -25.13 2.30
C ARG A 625 13.39 -25.69 2.79
N ILE A 626 12.37 -24.85 2.75
CA ILE A 626 11.00 -25.33 2.74
C ILE A 626 10.82 -25.86 1.32
N ALA A 627 10.92 -27.17 1.17
CA ALA A 627 10.55 -27.85 -0.05
C ALA A 627 9.04 -27.62 -0.27
N VAL A 628 8.70 -26.60 -1.02
CA VAL A 628 7.39 -26.42 -1.61
C VAL A 628 7.43 -27.21 -2.93
N THR A 629 7.24 -28.52 -2.83
CA THR A 629 6.91 -29.39 -3.96
C THR A 629 5.43 -29.75 -3.88
#